data_fed83e0f596e444dc6d8f14e66a70928
#
_entry.id   fed83e0f596e444dc6d8f14e66a70928
#
_cell.length_a   1.000
_cell.length_b   1.000
_cell.length_c   1.000
_cell.angle_alpha   90.00
_cell.angle_beta   90.00
_cell.angle_gamma   90.00
#
_symmetry.space_group_name_H-M   'P 1'
#
loop_
_entity.id
_entity.type
_entity.pdbx_description
1 polymer ?
#
loop_
_entity_poly.entity_id
_entity_poly.type
_entity_poly.pdbx_seq_one_letter_code
_entity_poly.pdbx_strand_id
1 'polypeptide(L)'
;MTTGEKIKYFRNMRGISQETLGQLSGINSATIKKYEYGIRNPKPDQLLKIANALGISINIFMDFDIETVSDVLSLLFKLDDQIDMKFEADKDDDGNFNPATVKLSFKNNLINKKLCTYMKALEIRENMLNA
;
A
#
# COMPACT_ATOMS: atom_id res chain seq x y z
N MET A 1 -7.74 1.30 -6.66
CA MET A 1 -7.67 2.59 -7.40
C MET A 1 -6.66 2.48 -8.53
N THR A 2 -6.98 3.10 -9.67
CA THR A 2 -6.02 3.28 -10.77
C THR A 2 -4.94 4.29 -10.37
N THR A 3 -3.85 4.35 -11.13
CA THR A 3 -2.79 5.35 -10.92
C THR A 3 -3.37 6.78 -10.97
N GLY A 4 -4.20 7.07 -11.94
CA GLY A 4 -4.83 8.39 -12.06
C GLY A 4 -5.73 8.74 -10.89
N GLU A 5 -6.51 7.78 -10.42
CA GLU A 5 -7.35 7.96 -9.23
C GLU A 5 -6.53 8.21 -7.97
N LYS A 6 -5.38 7.53 -7.83
CA LYS A 6 -4.46 7.75 -6.71
C LYS A 6 -3.87 9.17 -6.76
N ILE A 7 -3.47 9.63 -7.93
CA ILE A 7 -2.94 11.00 -8.10
C ILE A 7 -3.99 12.01 -7.62
N LYS A 8 -5.21 11.89 -8.10
CA LYS A 8 -6.32 12.76 -7.71
C LYS A 8 -6.60 12.70 -6.21
N TYR A 9 -6.62 11.49 -5.65
CA TYR A 9 -6.89 11.27 -4.22
C TYR A 9 -5.86 11.99 -3.34
N PHE A 10 -4.56 11.78 -3.58
CA PHE A 10 -3.51 12.40 -2.78
C PHE A 10 -3.38 13.89 -3.03
N ARG A 11 -3.66 14.35 -4.26
CA ARG A 11 -3.73 15.78 -4.57
C ARG A 11 -4.83 16.46 -3.76
N ASN A 12 -6.00 15.88 -3.72
CA ASN A 12 -7.14 16.39 -2.96
C ASN A 12 -6.87 16.37 -1.45
N MET A 13 -6.21 15.34 -0.94
CA MET A 13 -5.81 15.27 0.46
C MET A 13 -4.87 16.44 0.83
N ARG A 14 -4.00 16.85 -0.08
CA ARG A 14 -3.12 18.00 0.11
C ARG A 14 -3.83 19.33 -0.12
N GLY A 15 -5.06 19.32 -0.60
CA GLY A 15 -5.83 20.53 -0.87
C GLY A 15 -5.27 21.38 -2.01
N ILE A 16 -4.56 20.79 -2.96
CA ILE A 16 -3.95 21.50 -4.08
C ILE A 16 -4.69 21.22 -5.40
N SER A 17 -4.64 22.20 -6.32
CA SER A 17 -5.21 22.07 -7.65
C SER A 17 -4.29 21.28 -8.59
N GLN A 18 -4.84 20.89 -9.74
CA GLN A 18 -4.04 20.29 -10.83
C GLN A 18 -2.94 21.24 -11.30
N GLU A 19 -3.22 22.54 -11.36
CA GLU A 19 -2.22 23.56 -11.72
C GLU A 19 -1.10 23.62 -10.70
N THR A 20 -1.42 23.63 -9.41
CA THR A 20 -0.43 23.66 -8.35
C THR A 20 0.44 22.39 -8.38
N LEU A 21 -0.18 21.22 -8.56
CA LEU A 21 0.59 20.00 -8.71
C LEU A 21 1.50 20.05 -9.93
N GLY A 22 1.01 20.61 -11.04
CA GLY A 22 1.83 20.81 -12.23
C GLY A 22 3.04 21.67 -11.96
N GLN A 23 2.88 22.80 -11.25
CA GLN A 23 3.97 23.68 -10.87
C GLN A 23 4.99 22.98 -9.97
N LEU A 24 4.52 22.27 -8.95
CA LEU A 24 5.38 21.57 -7.98
C LEU A 24 6.14 20.40 -8.61
N SER A 25 5.52 19.69 -9.56
CA SER A 25 6.11 18.53 -10.21
C SER A 25 6.90 18.86 -11.47
N GLY A 26 6.75 20.07 -12.01
CA GLY A 26 7.33 20.43 -13.31
C GLY A 26 6.64 19.80 -14.48
N ILE A 27 5.40 19.32 -14.32
CA ILE A 27 4.59 18.68 -15.35
C ILE A 27 3.44 19.63 -15.73
N ASN A 28 3.16 19.75 -17.02
CA ASN A 28 2.05 20.58 -17.49
C ASN A 28 0.73 20.12 -16.86
N SER A 29 -0.08 21.06 -16.39
CA SER A 29 -1.37 20.77 -15.75
C SER A 29 -2.33 20.00 -16.65
N ALA A 30 -2.30 20.24 -17.96
CA ALA A 30 -3.09 19.49 -18.93
C ALA A 30 -2.67 18.01 -18.96
N THR A 31 -1.38 17.72 -18.76
CA THR A 31 -0.88 16.35 -18.66
C THR A 31 -1.30 15.70 -17.34
N ILE A 32 -1.24 16.42 -16.23
CA ILE A 32 -1.77 15.95 -14.94
C ILE A 32 -3.25 15.55 -15.08
N LYS A 33 -4.03 16.39 -15.73
CA LYS A 33 -5.45 16.12 -16.00
C LYS A 33 -5.65 14.82 -16.78
N LYS A 34 -4.84 14.60 -17.82
CA LYS A 34 -4.89 13.36 -18.63
C LYS A 34 -4.54 12.13 -17.80
N TYR A 35 -3.56 12.24 -16.90
CA TYR A 35 -3.20 11.16 -15.98
C TYR A 35 -4.36 10.83 -15.03
N GLU A 36 -5.00 11.84 -14.43
CA GLU A 36 -6.11 11.64 -13.51
C GLU A 36 -7.33 11.02 -14.20
N TYR A 37 -7.60 11.37 -15.46
CA TYR A 37 -8.69 10.78 -16.22
C TYR A 37 -8.36 9.41 -16.82
N GLY A 38 -7.12 8.95 -16.74
CA GLY A 38 -6.71 7.67 -17.30
C GLY A 38 -6.55 7.68 -18.83
N ILE A 39 -6.56 8.86 -19.45
CA ILE A 39 -6.34 9.01 -20.90
C ILE A 39 -4.89 8.70 -21.25
N ARG A 40 -3.98 8.97 -20.33
CA ARG A 40 -2.55 8.74 -20.48
C ARG A 40 -1.98 8.19 -19.18
N ASN A 41 -1.10 7.21 -19.29
CA ASN A 41 -0.39 6.65 -18.13
C ASN A 41 0.96 7.35 -17.95
N PRO A 42 1.26 7.84 -16.74
CA PRO A 42 2.57 8.44 -16.48
C PRO A 42 3.68 7.39 -16.51
N LYS A 43 4.81 7.75 -17.09
CA LYS A 43 6.03 6.94 -17.04
C LYS A 43 6.65 6.99 -15.63
N PRO A 44 7.54 6.04 -15.27
CA PRO A 44 8.13 6.00 -13.93
C PRO A 44 8.81 7.30 -13.49
N ASP A 45 9.50 8.00 -14.38
CA ASP A 45 10.14 9.28 -14.08
C ASP A 45 9.12 10.37 -13.75
N GLN A 46 7.98 10.38 -14.43
CA GLN A 46 6.88 11.30 -14.17
C GLN A 46 6.18 10.99 -12.84
N LEU A 47 5.99 9.69 -12.54
CA LEU A 47 5.44 9.24 -11.26
C LEU A 47 6.33 9.67 -10.09
N LEU A 48 7.65 9.62 -10.25
CA LEU A 48 8.58 10.06 -9.22
C LEU A 48 8.44 11.57 -8.96
N LYS A 49 8.31 12.37 -10.00
CA LYS A 49 8.09 13.83 -9.89
C LYS A 49 6.76 14.13 -9.17
N ILE A 50 5.71 13.41 -9.50
CA ILE A 50 4.39 13.55 -8.86
C ILE A 50 4.46 13.14 -7.39
N ALA A 51 5.07 12.00 -7.09
CA ALA A 51 5.22 11.50 -5.73
C ALA A 51 5.99 12.51 -4.87
N ASN A 52 7.10 13.04 -5.36
CA ASN A 52 7.89 14.04 -4.66
C ASN A 52 7.10 15.33 -4.43
N ALA A 53 6.35 15.78 -5.43
CA ALA A 53 5.51 16.97 -5.32
C ALA A 53 4.39 16.79 -4.28
N LEU A 54 3.84 15.58 -4.17
CA LEU A 54 2.79 15.25 -3.19
C LEU A 54 3.35 14.88 -1.81
N GLY A 55 4.67 14.72 -1.68
CA GLY A 55 5.29 14.31 -0.42
C GLY A 55 4.98 12.87 -0.02
N ILE A 56 4.77 11.98 -1.00
CA ILE A 56 4.46 10.57 -0.79
C ILE A 56 5.51 9.69 -1.46
N SER A 57 5.56 8.42 -1.05
CA SER A 57 6.46 7.44 -1.67
C SER A 57 5.94 7.05 -3.06
N ILE A 58 6.86 6.91 -4.02
CA ILE A 58 6.52 6.38 -5.35
C ILE A 58 5.89 4.98 -5.27
N ASN A 59 6.18 4.22 -4.22
CA ASN A 59 5.63 2.89 -4.01
C ASN A 59 4.10 2.86 -3.95
N ILE A 60 3.46 3.98 -3.60
CA ILE A 60 2.00 4.11 -3.61
C ILE A 60 1.42 3.88 -5.00
N PHE A 61 2.16 4.23 -6.04
CA PHE A 61 1.73 4.07 -7.43
C PHE A 61 2.08 2.70 -8.01
N MET A 62 2.81 1.86 -7.28
CA MET A 62 3.13 0.52 -7.75
C MET A 62 1.96 -0.41 -7.48
N ASP A 63 1.40 -0.97 -8.54
CA ASP A 63 0.38 -2.00 -8.42
C ASP A 63 1.07 -3.33 -8.16
N PHE A 64 0.75 -3.95 -7.04
CA PHE A 64 1.14 -5.32 -6.78
C PHE A 64 0.06 -6.23 -7.37
N ASP A 65 0.35 -6.85 -8.51
CA ASP A 65 -0.50 -7.88 -9.09
C ASP A 65 -0.33 -9.16 -8.25
N ILE A 66 -1.23 -9.36 -7.29
CA ILE A 66 -1.23 -10.54 -6.45
C ILE A 66 -2.26 -11.52 -7.02
N GLU A 67 -1.79 -12.47 -7.85
CA GLU A 67 -2.64 -13.47 -8.46
C GLU A 67 -2.33 -14.89 -7.97
N THR A 68 -1.11 -15.13 -7.50
CA THR A 68 -0.63 -16.47 -7.14
C THR A 68 -0.09 -16.50 -5.71
N VAL A 69 0.03 -17.73 -5.19
CA VAL A 69 0.70 -17.97 -3.89
C VAL A 69 2.13 -17.45 -3.91
N SER A 70 2.83 -17.62 -5.03
CA SER A 70 4.20 -17.13 -5.19
C SER A 70 4.28 -15.60 -5.08
N ASP A 71 3.29 -14.88 -5.61
CA ASP A 71 3.22 -13.42 -5.50
C ASP A 71 3.09 -12.98 -4.05
N VAL A 72 2.21 -13.63 -3.29
CA VAL A 72 2.02 -13.36 -1.86
C VAL A 72 3.32 -13.60 -1.09
N LEU A 73 3.96 -14.75 -1.31
CA LEU A 73 5.21 -15.10 -0.63
C LEU A 73 6.35 -14.15 -0.98
N SER A 74 6.46 -13.76 -2.25
CA SER A 74 7.49 -12.80 -2.70
C SER A 74 7.34 -11.45 -1.99
N LEU A 75 6.11 -10.95 -1.86
CA LEU A 75 5.84 -9.71 -1.15
C LEU A 75 6.19 -9.83 0.34
N LEU A 76 5.77 -10.93 0.96
CA LEU A 76 6.02 -11.20 2.37
C LEU A 76 7.52 -11.27 2.68
N PHE A 77 8.29 -11.96 1.83
CA PHE A 77 9.74 -12.09 2.03
C PHE A 77 10.46 -10.75 1.85
N LYS A 78 9.99 -9.90 0.94
CA LYS A 78 10.52 -8.54 0.81
C LYS A 78 10.25 -7.69 2.04
N LEU A 79 9.05 -7.82 2.62
CA LEU A 79 8.72 -7.14 3.87
C LEU A 79 9.63 -7.61 5.01
N ASP A 80 9.81 -8.92 5.15
CA ASP A 80 10.67 -9.49 6.19
C ASP A 80 12.12 -9.00 6.06
N ASP A 81 12.62 -8.94 4.82
CA ASP A 81 13.98 -8.48 4.55
C ASP A 81 14.21 -7.02 4.96
N GLN A 82 13.20 -6.18 4.85
CA GLN A 82 13.29 -4.74 5.15
C GLN A 82 12.88 -4.36 6.57
N ILE A 83 11.94 -5.06 7.17
CA ILE A 83 11.27 -4.62 8.41
C ILE A 83 11.40 -5.65 9.55
N ASP A 84 11.98 -6.79 9.33
CA ASP A 84 12.09 -7.90 10.30
C ASP A 84 10.74 -8.34 10.84
N MET A 85 10.16 -9.34 10.20
CA MET A 85 8.92 -9.96 10.64
C MET A 85 9.19 -11.11 11.60
N LYS A 86 8.18 -11.44 12.38
CA LYS A 86 8.18 -12.60 13.26
C LYS A 86 7.17 -13.62 12.75
N PHE A 87 7.63 -14.84 12.50
CA PHE A 87 6.81 -15.95 12.03
C PHE A 87 6.72 -16.99 13.13
N GLU A 88 5.52 -17.41 13.47
CA GLU A 88 5.26 -18.42 14.50
C GLU A 88 4.26 -19.44 13.99
N ALA A 89 4.45 -20.68 14.44
CA ALA A 89 3.47 -21.75 14.25
C ALA A 89 3.75 -22.84 15.28
N ASP A 90 2.71 -23.61 15.63
CA ASP A 90 2.86 -24.76 16.52
C ASP A 90 3.45 -25.94 15.74
N LYS A 91 4.27 -26.75 16.39
CA LYS A 91 4.83 -27.97 15.82
C LYS A 91 4.01 -29.18 16.27
N ASP A 92 3.86 -30.15 15.36
CA ASP A 92 3.31 -31.47 15.68
C ASP A 92 4.39 -32.38 16.33
N ASP A 93 4.01 -33.62 16.66
CA ASP A 93 4.92 -34.57 17.30
C ASP A 93 6.11 -34.97 16.41
N ASP A 94 5.99 -34.84 15.11
CA ASP A 94 7.05 -35.12 14.14
C ASP A 94 7.98 -33.91 13.89
N GLY A 95 7.71 -32.78 14.53
CA GLY A 95 8.49 -31.56 14.39
C GLY A 95 8.10 -30.69 13.19
N ASN A 96 6.99 -30.99 12.54
CA ASN A 96 6.48 -30.21 11.40
C ASN A 96 5.56 -29.08 11.90
N PHE A 97 5.66 -27.92 11.27
CA PHE A 97 4.78 -26.80 11.59
C PHE A 97 3.35 -27.06 11.11
N ASN A 98 2.38 -26.75 11.97
CA ASN A 98 0.96 -26.85 11.63
C ASN A 98 0.51 -25.58 10.87
N PRO A 99 0.11 -25.70 9.58
CA PRO A 99 -0.27 -24.52 8.78
C PRO A 99 -1.44 -23.73 9.38
N ALA A 100 -2.36 -24.40 10.07
CA ALA A 100 -3.52 -23.73 10.68
C ALA A 100 -3.15 -22.80 11.84
N THR A 101 -1.94 -22.90 12.38
CA THR A 101 -1.47 -22.12 13.53
C THR A 101 -0.48 -21.02 13.16
N VAL A 102 -0.25 -20.81 11.86
CA VAL A 102 0.68 -19.78 11.39
C VAL A 102 0.20 -18.40 11.82
N LYS A 103 1.11 -17.64 12.44
CA LYS A 103 0.89 -16.25 12.86
C LYS A 103 2.04 -15.40 12.37
N LEU A 104 1.71 -14.20 11.92
CA LEU A 104 2.67 -13.21 11.45
C LEU A 104 2.57 -11.97 12.31
N SER A 105 3.71 -11.42 12.69
CA SER A 105 3.79 -10.14 13.38
C SER A 105 5.12 -9.47 13.03
N PHE A 106 5.33 -8.28 13.56
CA PHE A 106 6.55 -7.53 13.34
C PHE A 106 7.38 -7.49 14.63
N LYS A 107 8.70 -7.48 14.51
CA LYS A 107 9.57 -7.27 15.68
C LYS A 107 9.40 -5.86 16.23
N ASN A 108 9.10 -4.89 15.35
CA ASN A 108 8.77 -3.53 15.75
C ASN A 108 7.36 -3.47 16.36
N ASN A 109 7.31 -3.26 17.67
CA ASN A 109 6.05 -3.27 18.42
C ASN A 109 5.10 -2.11 18.05
N LEU A 110 5.62 -1.00 17.54
CA LEU A 110 4.79 0.11 17.09
C LEU A 110 3.92 -0.30 15.89
N ILE A 111 4.48 -1.06 14.96
CA ILE A 111 3.74 -1.60 13.82
C ILE A 111 2.63 -2.53 14.32
N ASN A 112 2.94 -3.41 15.26
CA ASN A 112 1.97 -4.32 15.86
C ASN A 112 0.82 -3.57 16.54
N LYS A 113 1.12 -2.48 17.24
CA LYS A 113 0.09 -1.62 17.86
C LYS A 113 -0.83 -0.98 16.82
N LYS A 114 -0.28 -0.51 15.70
CA LYS A 114 -1.08 0.04 14.60
C LYS A 114 -1.97 -1.02 13.96
N LEU A 115 -1.46 -2.23 13.82
CA LEU A 115 -2.26 -3.37 13.34
C LEU A 115 -3.43 -3.68 14.29
N CYS A 116 -3.19 -3.62 15.61
CA CYS A 116 -4.26 -3.82 16.60
C CYS A 116 -5.38 -2.79 16.43
N THR A 117 -5.04 -1.54 16.16
CA THR A 117 -6.01 -0.48 15.88
C THR A 117 -6.84 -0.80 14.63
N TYR A 118 -6.17 -1.25 13.58
CA TYR A 118 -6.83 -1.67 12.33
C TYR A 118 -7.75 -2.88 12.56
N MET A 119 -7.27 -3.88 13.30
CA MET A 119 -8.05 -5.08 13.63
C MET A 119 -9.32 -4.73 14.42
N LYS A 120 -9.22 -3.78 15.34
CA LYS A 120 -10.38 -3.30 16.11
C LYS A 120 -11.40 -2.61 15.21
N ALA A 121 -10.95 -1.82 14.25
CA ALA A 121 -11.82 -1.18 13.27
C ALA A 121 -12.54 -2.23 12.39
N LEU A 122 -11.85 -3.28 11.97
CA LEU A 122 -12.44 -4.39 11.22
C LEU A 122 -13.52 -5.12 12.04
N GLU A 123 -13.25 -5.40 13.31
CA GLU A 123 -14.21 -6.05 14.22
C GLU A 123 -15.49 -5.23 14.37
N ILE A 124 -15.36 -3.92 14.58
CA ILE A 124 -16.49 -3.01 14.67
C ILE A 124 -17.30 -3.03 13.37
N ARG A 125 -16.63 -2.98 12.22
CA ARG A 125 -17.27 -3.03 10.91
C ARG A 125 -18.05 -4.32 10.70
N GLU A 126 -17.47 -5.48 11.05
CA GLU A 126 -18.11 -6.77 10.93
C GLU A 126 -19.36 -6.85 11.81
N ASN A 127 -19.27 -6.36 13.05
CA ASN A 127 -20.39 -6.31 13.96
C ASN A 127 -21.53 -5.43 13.45
N MET A 128 -21.21 -4.31 12.80
CA MET A 128 -22.21 -3.44 12.18
C MET A 128 -22.91 -4.10 10.99
N LEU A 129 -22.19 -4.89 10.20
CA LEU A 129 -22.76 -5.60 9.05
C LEU A 129 -23.64 -6.77 9.45
N ASN A 130 -23.41 -7.37 10.63
CA ASN A 130 -24.14 -8.52 11.16
C ASN A 130 -25.27 -8.13 12.12
N ALA A 131 -25.41 -6.85 12.38
CA ALA A 131 -26.46 -6.34 13.30
C ALA A 131 -27.84 -6.27 12.63
#